data_740686f5187a40ce4e3650cd9254ce1c
#
_entry.id   740686f5187a40ce4e3650cd9254ce1c
#
_cell.length_a   1.000
_cell.length_b   1.000
_cell.length_c   1.000
_cell.angle_alpha   90.00
_cell.angle_beta   90.00
_cell.angle_gamma   90.00
#
_symmetry.space_group_name_H-M   'P 1'
#
loop_
_entity.id
_entity.type
_entity.pdbx_description
1 polymer ?
#
loop_
_entity_poly.entity_id
_entity_poly.type
_entity_poly.pdbx_seq_one_letter_code
_entity_poly.pdbx_strand_id
1 'polypeptide(L)'
;MVEWANITWIMLHTFTVKIKENIIITHNNEIKDFLYLVINNLPCSICRNKSKKYFNDNIKTIIDKKTLILFLYNFHNFVNLILSKKQFDYHLLDRYYLTKTEEIFSIFNKLNQYPDEIKDFLIDNIIWFND
;
A
#
# COMPACT_ATOMS: atom_id res chain seq x y z
N MET A 1 17.28 10.95 -2.32
CA MET A 1 16.29 10.20 -1.53
C MET A 1 15.02 11.01 -1.43
N VAL A 2 13.92 10.41 -1.66
CA VAL A 2 12.65 11.10 -1.63
C VAL A 2 11.85 10.63 -0.42
N GLU A 3 11.41 11.59 0.37
CA GLU A 3 10.67 11.33 1.59
C GLU A 3 9.34 10.61 1.32
N TRP A 4 8.68 10.97 0.20
CA TRP A 4 7.42 10.35 -0.17
C TRP A 4 7.49 8.82 -0.27
N ALA A 5 8.65 8.30 -0.75
CA ALA A 5 8.80 6.86 -0.94
C ALA A 5 8.70 6.10 0.38
N ASN A 6 9.44 6.55 1.39
CA ASN A 6 9.41 5.91 2.70
C ASN A 6 8.02 5.98 3.32
N ILE A 7 7.41 7.16 3.30
CA ILE A 7 6.08 7.37 3.90
C ILE A 7 5.03 6.56 3.17
N THR A 8 5.11 6.49 1.85
CA THR A 8 4.16 5.69 1.05
C THR A 8 4.26 4.21 1.39
N TRP A 9 5.48 3.66 1.47
CA TRP A 9 5.66 2.25 1.83
C TRP A 9 5.19 1.95 3.24
N ILE A 10 5.46 2.84 4.19
CA ILE A 10 4.99 2.67 5.56
C ILE A 10 3.46 2.65 5.59
N MET A 11 2.82 3.56 4.88
CA MET A 11 1.35 3.58 4.79
C MET A 11 0.80 2.31 4.17
N LEU A 12 1.35 1.87 3.05
CA LEU A 12 0.85 0.69 2.34
C LEU A 12 1.05 -0.59 3.15
N HIS A 13 2.21 -0.78 3.77
CA HIS A 13 2.43 -1.95 4.62
C HIS A 13 1.52 -1.92 5.85
N THR A 14 1.37 -0.78 6.48
CA THR A 14 0.43 -0.63 7.60
C THR A 14 -1.00 -0.96 7.15
N PHE A 15 -1.40 -0.48 5.99
CA PHE A 15 -2.71 -0.77 5.40
C PHE A 15 -2.94 -2.28 5.33
N THR A 16 -2.00 -3.01 4.76
CA THR A 16 -2.19 -4.45 4.54
C THR A 16 -2.18 -5.27 5.83
N VAL A 17 -1.35 -4.92 6.81
CA VAL A 17 -1.27 -5.70 8.06
C VAL A 17 -2.36 -5.32 9.05
N LYS A 18 -2.87 -4.09 8.99
CA LYS A 18 -3.86 -3.59 9.96
C LYS A 18 -5.31 -3.75 9.49
N ILE A 19 -5.56 -3.91 8.22
CA ILE A 19 -6.93 -4.05 7.73
C ILE A 19 -7.56 -5.34 8.25
N LYS A 20 -8.84 -5.26 8.64
CA LYS A 20 -9.55 -6.40 9.20
C LYS A 20 -9.85 -7.42 8.11
N GLU A 21 -9.70 -8.70 8.43
CA GLU A 21 -9.88 -9.80 7.48
C GLU A 21 -11.25 -9.78 6.81
N ASN A 22 -12.31 -9.56 7.58
CA ASN A 22 -13.66 -9.53 7.02
C ASN A 22 -13.87 -8.39 6.03
N ILE A 23 -13.15 -7.28 6.20
CA ILE A 23 -13.22 -6.15 5.28
C ILE A 23 -12.60 -6.52 3.93
N ILE A 24 -11.48 -7.24 3.95
CA ILE A 24 -10.84 -7.68 2.71
C ILE A 24 -11.80 -8.55 1.88
N ILE A 25 -12.54 -9.40 2.55
CA ILE A 25 -13.49 -10.29 1.88
C ILE A 25 -14.70 -9.53 1.35
N THR A 26 -15.28 -8.66 2.17
CA THR A 26 -16.53 -7.97 1.83
C THR A 26 -16.33 -6.75 0.94
N HIS A 27 -15.15 -6.11 1.02
CA HIS A 27 -14.82 -4.89 0.26
C HIS A 27 -13.61 -5.07 -0.65
N ASN A 28 -13.45 -6.27 -1.18
CA ASN A 28 -12.29 -6.65 -1.99
C ASN A 28 -12.05 -5.71 -3.17
N ASN A 29 -13.11 -5.37 -3.90
CA ASN A 29 -12.99 -4.50 -5.07
C ASN A 29 -12.56 -3.08 -4.69
N GLU A 30 -13.10 -2.56 -3.58
CA GLU A 30 -12.76 -1.22 -3.12
C GLU A 30 -11.30 -1.13 -2.68
N ILE A 31 -10.79 -2.18 -2.04
CA ILE A 31 -9.38 -2.28 -1.66
C ILE A 31 -8.49 -2.32 -2.90
N LYS A 32 -8.86 -3.11 -3.90
CA LYS A 32 -8.12 -3.19 -5.16
C LYS A 32 -8.11 -1.85 -5.88
N ASP A 33 -9.25 -1.17 -5.92
CA ASP A 33 -9.35 0.15 -6.55
C ASP A 33 -8.48 1.18 -5.83
N PHE A 34 -8.44 1.14 -4.51
CA PHE A 34 -7.56 2.02 -3.72
C PHE A 34 -6.10 1.77 -4.05
N LEU A 35 -5.67 0.51 -4.08
CA LEU A 35 -4.29 0.16 -4.41
C LEU A 35 -3.93 0.63 -5.81
N TYR A 36 -4.83 0.44 -6.76
CA TYR A 36 -4.61 0.90 -8.13
C TYR A 36 -4.46 2.43 -8.19
N LEU A 37 -5.28 3.13 -7.43
CA LEU A 37 -5.22 4.59 -7.37
C LEU A 37 -3.88 5.08 -6.83
N VAL A 38 -3.37 4.45 -5.77
CA VAL A 38 -2.05 4.79 -5.22
C VAL A 38 -0.97 4.53 -6.25
N ILE A 39 -1.00 3.36 -6.88
CA ILE A 39 0.01 2.96 -7.88
C ILE A 39 0.01 3.91 -9.07
N ASN A 40 -1.17 4.34 -9.53
CA ASN A 40 -1.29 5.28 -10.63
C ASN A 40 -0.78 6.67 -10.31
N ASN A 41 -0.62 6.99 -9.03
CA ASN A 41 -0.20 8.31 -8.58
C ASN A 41 1.19 8.31 -7.94
N LEU A 42 1.95 7.23 -8.08
CA LEU A 42 3.34 7.23 -7.61
C LEU A 42 4.11 8.35 -8.28
N PRO A 43 4.88 9.16 -7.52
CA PRO A 43 5.61 10.29 -8.11
C PRO A 43 6.71 9.91 -9.10
N CYS A 44 7.10 8.65 -9.13
CA CYS A 44 8.11 8.14 -10.06
C CYS A 44 7.42 7.65 -11.35
N SER A 45 7.63 8.34 -12.48
CA SER A 45 6.95 8.00 -13.73
C SER A 45 7.31 6.61 -14.27
N ILE A 46 8.58 6.21 -14.17
CA ILE A 46 8.99 4.88 -14.61
C ILE A 46 8.38 3.79 -13.74
N CYS A 47 8.26 4.06 -12.43
CA CYS A 47 7.61 3.14 -11.50
C CYS A 47 6.14 2.97 -11.85
N ARG A 48 5.43 4.08 -12.11
CA ARG A 48 4.01 4.03 -12.48
C ARG A 48 3.76 3.17 -13.69
N ASN A 49 4.52 3.39 -14.76
CA ASN A 49 4.28 2.71 -16.03
C ASN A 49 4.48 1.20 -15.93
N LYS A 50 5.55 0.77 -15.26
CA LYS A 50 5.82 -0.65 -15.06
C LYS A 50 4.90 -1.27 -14.02
N SER A 51 4.53 -0.51 -13.01
CA SER A 51 3.68 -0.99 -11.91
C SER A 51 2.24 -1.24 -12.35
N LYS A 52 1.73 -0.48 -13.32
CA LYS A 52 0.38 -0.72 -13.86
C LYS A 52 0.25 -2.13 -14.42
N LYS A 53 1.25 -2.55 -15.21
CA LYS A 53 1.25 -3.90 -15.77
C LYS A 53 1.36 -4.96 -14.68
N TYR A 54 2.29 -4.76 -13.75
CA TYR A 54 2.44 -5.67 -12.61
C TYR A 54 1.13 -5.81 -11.83
N PHE A 55 0.49 -4.68 -11.55
CA PHE A 55 -0.79 -4.67 -10.84
C PHE A 55 -1.84 -5.48 -11.60
N ASN A 56 -2.03 -5.20 -12.88
CA ASN A 56 -3.05 -5.87 -13.69
C ASN A 56 -2.80 -7.38 -13.79
N ASP A 57 -1.53 -7.79 -13.82
CA ASP A 57 -1.17 -9.20 -13.91
C ASP A 57 -1.39 -9.95 -12.58
N ASN A 58 -1.34 -9.26 -11.46
CA ASN A 58 -1.30 -9.90 -10.13
C ASN A 58 -2.47 -9.57 -9.21
N ILE A 59 -3.29 -8.58 -9.54
CA ILE A 59 -4.33 -8.08 -8.61
C ILE A 59 -5.36 -9.15 -8.22
N LYS A 60 -5.65 -10.06 -9.12
CA LYS A 60 -6.62 -11.13 -8.86
C LYS A 60 -6.16 -12.14 -7.81
N THR A 61 -4.88 -12.12 -7.45
CA THR A 61 -4.37 -13.02 -6.40
C THR A 61 -4.82 -12.60 -5.00
N ILE A 62 -5.31 -11.37 -4.84
CA ILE A 62 -5.75 -10.86 -3.54
C ILE A 62 -7.14 -11.40 -3.22
N ILE A 63 -7.22 -12.33 -2.27
CA ILE A 63 -8.48 -12.95 -1.85
C ILE A 63 -8.67 -12.90 -0.32
N ASP A 64 -7.60 -12.71 0.44
CA ASP A 64 -7.63 -12.67 1.90
C ASP A 64 -6.46 -11.83 2.41
N LYS A 65 -6.29 -11.78 3.73
CA LYS A 65 -5.24 -10.98 4.35
C LYS A 65 -3.85 -11.44 3.96
N LYS A 66 -3.61 -12.74 3.97
CA LYS A 66 -2.31 -13.30 3.63
C LYS A 66 -1.89 -12.94 2.20
N THR A 67 -2.81 -13.08 1.26
CA THR A 67 -2.52 -12.77 -0.14
C THR A 67 -2.38 -11.27 -0.38
N LEU A 68 -3.11 -10.44 0.38
CA LEU A 68 -2.95 -8.99 0.33
C LEU A 68 -1.56 -8.57 0.81
N ILE A 69 -1.12 -9.11 1.95
CA ILE A 69 0.22 -8.82 2.49
C ILE A 69 1.30 -9.26 1.50
N LEU A 70 1.16 -10.46 0.93
CA LEU A 70 2.11 -10.97 -0.06
C LEU A 70 2.12 -10.13 -1.34
N PHE A 71 0.95 -9.71 -1.80
CA PHE A 71 0.88 -8.85 -2.99
C PHE A 71 1.70 -7.59 -2.79
N LEU A 72 1.53 -6.92 -1.66
CA LEU A 72 2.26 -5.69 -1.41
C LEU A 72 3.76 -5.94 -1.19
N TYR A 73 4.11 -7.00 -0.48
CA TYR A 73 5.50 -7.38 -0.30
C TYR A 73 6.20 -7.58 -1.64
N ASN A 74 5.58 -8.36 -2.52
CA ASN A 74 6.13 -8.63 -3.84
C ASN A 74 6.18 -7.38 -4.72
N PHE A 75 5.15 -6.53 -4.62
CA PHE A 75 5.11 -5.27 -5.36
C PHE A 75 6.23 -4.32 -4.91
N HIS A 76 6.45 -4.21 -3.60
CA HIS A 76 7.53 -3.39 -3.06
C HIS A 76 8.88 -3.84 -3.63
N ASN A 77 9.14 -5.13 -3.65
CA ASN A 77 10.38 -5.66 -4.20
C ASN A 77 10.47 -5.52 -5.72
N PHE A 78 9.34 -5.54 -6.40
CA PHE A 78 9.31 -5.24 -7.84
C PHE A 78 9.77 -3.80 -8.10
N VAL A 79 9.27 -2.84 -7.33
CA VAL A 79 9.69 -1.44 -7.45
C VAL A 79 11.16 -1.28 -7.06
N ASN A 80 11.62 -1.96 -6.01
CA ASN A 80 13.02 -1.93 -5.62
C ASN A 80 13.93 -2.43 -6.75
N LEU A 81 13.49 -3.44 -7.47
CA LEU A 81 14.22 -3.95 -8.63
C LEU A 81 14.33 -2.90 -9.74
N ILE A 82 13.22 -2.21 -10.06
CA ILE A 82 13.21 -1.13 -11.04
C ILE A 82 14.22 -0.04 -10.67
N LEU A 83 14.27 0.31 -9.38
CA LEU A 83 15.11 1.40 -8.87
C LEU A 83 16.51 0.96 -8.48
N SER A 84 16.87 -0.28 -8.73
CA SER A 84 18.17 -0.88 -8.35
C SER A 84 18.44 -0.75 -6.85
N LYS A 85 17.39 -0.87 -6.04
CA LYS A 85 17.49 -0.83 -4.58
C LYS A 85 17.56 -2.24 -4.03
N LYS A 86 18.10 -2.36 -2.80
CA LYS A 86 18.16 -3.62 -2.08
C LYS A 86 16.75 -4.17 -1.86
N GLN A 87 16.61 -5.49 -1.95
CA GLN A 87 15.33 -6.16 -1.69
C GLN A 87 14.89 -5.95 -0.24
N PHE A 88 13.59 -5.71 -0.05
CA PHE A 88 12.96 -5.57 1.26
C PHE A 88 12.80 -6.96 1.88
N ASP A 89 13.33 -7.13 3.11
CA ASP A 89 13.26 -8.42 3.81
C ASP A 89 11.86 -8.66 4.37
N TYR A 90 11.32 -9.86 4.15
CA TYR A 90 9.99 -10.23 4.61
C TYR A 90 9.81 -10.04 6.12
N HIS A 91 10.86 -10.34 6.90
CA HIS A 91 10.80 -10.20 8.37
C HIS A 91 10.58 -8.77 8.84
N LEU A 92 10.89 -7.78 8.01
CA LEU A 92 10.66 -6.38 8.34
C LEU A 92 9.16 -6.05 8.41
N LEU A 93 8.30 -6.88 7.86
CA LEU A 93 6.85 -6.69 7.94
C LEU A 93 6.33 -6.74 9.38
N ASP A 94 7.03 -7.44 10.27
CA ASP A 94 6.60 -7.58 11.67
C ASP A 94 6.48 -6.23 12.37
N ARG A 95 7.31 -5.26 11.99
CA ARG A 95 7.27 -3.92 12.60
C ARG A 95 5.94 -3.20 12.38
N TYR A 96 5.25 -3.51 11.28
CA TYR A 96 4.01 -2.81 10.93
C TYR A 96 2.82 -3.25 11.79
N TYR A 97 2.91 -4.39 12.46
CA TYR A 97 1.90 -4.79 13.43
C TYR A 97 1.91 -3.91 14.68
N LEU A 98 3.02 -3.20 14.91
CA LEU A 98 3.20 -2.33 16.07
C LEU A 98 2.90 -0.86 15.78
N THR A 99 2.65 -0.51 14.53
CA THR A 99 2.35 0.88 14.16
C THR A 99 0.94 1.26 14.62
N LYS A 100 0.74 2.56 14.81
CA LYS A 100 -0.59 3.12 15.07
C LYS A 100 -1.16 3.60 13.75
N THR A 101 -2.17 2.92 13.28
CA THR A 101 -2.75 3.13 11.95
C THR A 101 -3.13 4.59 11.71
N GLU A 102 -3.83 5.21 12.66
CA GLU A 102 -4.30 6.58 12.52
C GLU A 102 -3.14 7.57 12.39
N GLU A 103 -2.08 7.37 13.18
CA GLU A 103 -0.89 8.22 13.10
C GLU A 103 -0.21 8.10 11.74
N ILE A 104 -0.04 6.87 11.25
CA ILE A 104 0.62 6.62 9.97
C ILE A 104 -0.18 7.24 8.83
N PHE A 105 -1.50 7.06 8.83
CA PHE A 105 -2.34 7.65 7.79
C PHE A 105 -2.34 9.17 7.84
N SER A 106 -2.28 9.75 9.05
CA SER A 106 -2.18 11.19 9.22
C SER A 106 -0.89 11.74 8.64
N ILE A 107 0.24 11.07 8.88
CA ILE A 107 1.53 11.48 8.32
C ILE A 107 1.51 11.40 6.80
N PHE A 108 0.99 10.30 6.25
CA PHE A 108 0.87 10.13 4.80
C PHE A 108 0.01 11.24 4.19
N ASN A 109 -1.08 11.60 4.84
CA ASN A 109 -2.02 12.59 4.32
C ASN A 109 -1.45 14.01 4.27
N LYS A 110 -0.30 14.26 4.90
CA LYS A 110 0.41 15.53 4.79
C LYS A 110 1.24 15.65 3.51
N LEU A 111 1.43 14.56 2.78
CA LEU A 111 2.12 14.61 1.50
C LEU A 111 1.26 15.31 0.46
N ASN A 112 1.88 16.15 -0.38
CA ASN A 112 1.17 16.91 -1.41
C ASN A 112 1.13 16.20 -2.77
N GLN A 113 1.88 15.09 -2.92
CA GLN A 113 2.03 14.40 -4.19
C GLN A 113 0.79 13.57 -4.58
N TYR A 114 -0.07 13.26 -3.62
CA TYR A 114 -1.22 12.39 -3.86
C TYR A 114 -2.53 13.17 -3.89
N PRO A 115 -3.50 12.74 -4.72
CA PRO A 115 -4.80 13.40 -4.78
C PRO A 115 -5.60 13.19 -3.50
N ASP A 116 -6.54 14.10 -3.24
CA ASP A 116 -7.39 14.06 -2.05
C ASP A 116 -8.21 12.79 -1.97
N GLU A 117 -8.54 12.18 -3.09
CA GLU A 117 -9.30 10.93 -3.15
C GLU A 117 -8.62 9.81 -2.35
N ILE A 118 -7.29 9.71 -2.43
CA ILE A 118 -6.53 8.72 -1.66
C ILE A 118 -6.60 9.05 -0.17
N LYS A 119 -6.41 10.33 0.16
CA LYS A 119 -6.43 10.79 1.55
C LYS A 119 -7.79 10.58 2.20
N ASP A 120 -8.85 10.92 1.48
CA ASP A 120 -10.21 10.77 1.96
C ASP A 120 -10.57 9.31 2.18
N PHE A 121 -10.11 8.42 1.30
CA PHE A 121 -10.34 6.98 1.48
C PHE A 121 -9.80 6.49 2.81
N LEU A 122 -8.59 6.90 3.18
CA LEU A 122 -7.97 6.48 4.43
C LEU A 122 -8.73 7.02 5.65
N ILE A 123 -9.18 8.27 5.58
CA ILE A 123 -9.95 8.89 6.66
C ILE A 123 -11.33 8.26 6.79
N ASP A 124 -12.04 8.13 5.68
CA ASP A 124 -13.43 7.68 5.67
C ASP A 124 -13.56 6.21 6.09
N ASN A 125 -12.52 5.41 5.90
CA ASN A 125 -12.54 3.98 6.19
C ASN A 125 -11.64 3.58 7.36
N ILE A 126 -11.33 4.51 8.24
CA ILE A 126 -10.42 4.24 9.37
C ILE A 126 -10.91 3.09 10.26
N ILE A 127 -12.22 2.89 10.35
CA ILE A 127 -12.79 1.80 11.14
C ILE A 127 -12.53 0.41 10.56
N TRP A 128 -12.08 0.35 9.30
CA TRP A 128 -11.72 -0.92 8.66
C TRP A 128 -10.43 -1.52 9.21
N PHE A 129 -9.70 -0.75 9.99
CA PHE A 129 -8.35 -1.10 10.43
C PHE A 129 -8.28 -1.34 11.92
N ASN A 130 -7.41 -2.29 12.31
CA ASN A 130 -7.01 -2.43 13.70
C ASN A 130 -6.03 -1.30 14.06
N ASP A 131 -5.99 -0.98 15.31
CA ASP A 131 -5.06 0.04 15.75
C ASP A 131 -3.62 -0.46 15.79
#